data_2552b230df58f9d2a1c686efaedfc093
#
_entry.id   2552b230df58f9d2a1c686efaedfc093
#
_cell.length_a   1.000
_cell.length_b   1.000
_cell.length_c   1.000
_cell.angle_alpha   90.00
_cell.angle_beta   90.00
_cell.angle_gamma   90.00
#
_symmetry.space_group_name_H-M   'P 1'
#
loop_
_entity.id
_entity.type
_entity.pdbx_description
1 polymer ?
#
loop_
_entity_poly.entity_id
_entity_poly.type
_entity_poly.pdbx_seq_one_letter_code
_entity_poly.pdbx_strand_id
1 'polypeptide(L)'
;MKFNKKDLNLLSKVIASRRDVRGNNFINKKISNKKLNIILNSALHAPSVGYSQPWHFILVNKEKRDLVYDHFSKSFEKSKD
;
A
#
# COMPACT_ATOMS: atom_id res chain seq x y z
N MET A 1 -13.08 -20.19 -9.26
CA MET A 1 -12.83 -20.24 -7.79
C MET A 1 -14.12 -19.99 -7.05
N LYS A 2 -14.46 -20.85 -6.11
CA LYS A 2 -15.67 -20.67 -5.30
C LYS A 2 -15.29 -20.33 -3.87
N PHE A 3 -16.01 -19.37 -3.30
CA PHE A 3 -15.85 -19.00 -1.91
C PHE A 3 -16.95 -19.64 -1.08
N ASN A 4 -16.62 -20.09 0.12
CA ASN A 4 -17.57 -20.70 1.02
C ASN A 4 -17.99 -19.70 2.13
N LYS A 5 -18.86 -20.15 3.03
CA LYS A 5 -19.35 -19.30 4.11
C LYS A 5 -18.25 -18.85 5.07
N LYS A 6 -17.25 -19.71 5.25
CA LYS A 6 -16.09 -19.42 6.10
C LYS A 6 -15.27 -18.24 5.51
N ASP A 7 -15.09 -18.25 4.19
CA ASP A 7 -14.40 -17.16 3.49
C ASP A 7 -15.17 -15.85 3.62
N LEU A 8 -16.49 -15.89 3.47
CA LEU A 8 -17.33 -14.71 3.62
C LEU A 8 -17.22 -14.12 5.02
N ASN A 9 -17.26 -14.97 6.04
CA ASN A 9 -17.16 -14.53 7.43
C ASN A 9 -15.80 -13.86 7.70
N LEU A 10 -14.73 -14.43 7.18
CA LEU A 10 -13.38 -13.86 7.34
C LEU A 10 -13.30 -12.49 6.67
N LEU A 11 -13.78 -12.38 5.44
CA LEU A 11 -13.79 -11.10 4.71
C LEU A 11 -14.60 -10.04 5.46
N SER A 12 -15.77 -10.40 5.96
CA SER A 12 -16.62 -9.49 6.73
C SER A 12 -15.92 -8.99 7.99
N LYS A 13 -15.21 -9.87 8.69
CA LYS A 13 -14.41 -9.49 9.87
C LYS A 13 -13.31 -8.49 9.51
N VAL A 14 -12.60 -8.74 8.41
CA VAL A 14 -11.52 -7.86 7.97
C VAL A 14 -12.08 -6.47 7.65
N ILE A 15 -13.15 -6.41 6.88
CA ILE A 15 -13.77 -5.13 6.50
C ILE A 15 -14.26 -4.36 7.72
N ALA A 16 -14.92 -5.05 8.65
CA ALA A 16 -15.49 -4.42 9.85
C ALA A 16 -14.43 -3.99 10.85
N SER A 17 -13.29 -4.68 10.88
CA SER A 17 -12.26 -4.46 11.91
C SER A 17 -11.14 -3.52 11.47
N ARG A 18 -10.98 -3.28 10.16
CA ARG A 18 -9.90 -2.45 9.68
C ARG A 18 -10.01 -1.02 10.23
N ARG A 19 -8.88 -0.42 10.50
CA ARG A 19 -8.80 0.97 11.00
C ARG A 19 -7.71 1.71 10.23
N ASP A 20 -7.90 3.01 10.09
CA ASP A 20 -6.86 3.89 9.61
C ASP A 20 -5.90 4.16 10.78
N VAL A 21 -4.65 3.77 10.62
CA VAL A 21 -3.62 3.94 11.65
C VAL A 21 -2.74 5.12 11.28
N ARG A 22 -2.72 6.14 12.14
CA ARG A 22 -1.92 7.34 11.93
C ARG A 22 -0.46 7.11 12.37
N GLY A 23 0.43 7.95 11.84
CA GLY A 23 1.86 7.81 12.06
C GLY A 23 2.30 7.77 13.53
N ASN A 24 1.58 8.49 14.42
CA ASN A 24 1.89 8.48 15.84
C ASN A 24 1.55 7.17 16.54
N ASN A 25 0.79 6.30 15.87
CA ASN A 25 0.44 4.97 16.38
C ASN A 25 1.24 3.85 15.73
N PHE A 26 2.17 4.19 14.84
CA PHE A 26 3.04 3.18 14.22
C PHE A 26 4.06 2.68 15.23
N ILE A 27 4.34 1.38 15.18
CA ILE A 27 5.43 0.80 15.95
C ILE A 27 6.71 0.80 15.12
N ASN A 28 7.85 0.88 15.82
CA ASN A 28 9.15 0.89 15.14
C ASN A 28 9.64 -0.55 14.91
N LYS A 29 8.89 -1.29 14.09
CA LYS A 29 9.19 -2.68 13.78
C LYS A 29 9.33 -2.84 12.27
N LYS A 30 10.40 -3.46 11.84
CA LYS A 30 10.65 -3.70 10.42
C LYS A 30 9.69 -4.74 9.87
N ILE A 31 9.12 -4.48 8.70
CA ILE A 31 8.26 -5.43 8.01
C ILE A 31 9.13 -6.50 7.37
N SER A 32 8.80 -7.78 7.59
CA SER A 32 9.53 -8.89 6.99
C SER A 32 9.33 -8.90 5.46
N ASN A 33 10.32 -9.45 4.74
CA ASN A 33 10.22 -9.57 3.28
C ASN A 33 9.03 -10.44 2.87
N LYS A 34 8.69 -11.45 3.66
CA LYS A 34 7.54 -12.31 3.40
C LYS A 34 6.24 -11.52 3.43
N LYS A 35 6.05 -10.69 4.45
CA LYS A 35 4.86 -9.83 4.57
C LYS A 35 4.81 -8.79 3.47
N LEU A 36 5.95 -8.18 3.15
CA LEU A 36 6.04 -7.19 2.09
C LEU A 36 5.64 -7.79 0.74
N ASN A 37 6.12 -9.01 0.43
CA ASN A 37 5.77 -9.69 -0.81
C ASN A 37 4.27 -10.00 -0.89
N ILE A 38 3.64 -10.37 0.22
CA ILE A 38 2.20 -10.60 0.28
C ILE A 38 1.44 -9.31 -0.06
N ILE A 39 1.86 -8.19 0.50
CA ILE A 39 1.23 -6.89 0.25
C ILE A 39 1.37 -6.50 -1.23
N LEU A 40 2.56 -6.62 -1.80
CA LEU A 40 2.81 -6.27 -3.20
C LEU A 40 2.02 -7.16 -4.15
N ASN A 41 1.98 -8.47 -3.89
CA ASN A 41 1.22 -9.40 -4.70
C ASN A 41 -0.28 -9.11 -4.63
N SER A 42 -0.78 -8.71 -3.47
CA SER A 42 -2.19 -8.33 -3.32
C SER A 42 -2.52 -7.09 -4.17
N ALA A 43 -1.61 -6.13 -4.23
CA ALA A 43 -1.79 -4.92 -5.04
C ALA A 43 -1.87 -5.23 -6.54
N LEU A 44 -1.17 -6.27 -7.00
CA LEU A 44 -1.20 -6.68 -8.42
C LEU A 44 -2.57 -7.19 -8.87
N HIS A 45 -3.45 -7.53 -7.94
CA HIS A 45 -4.80 -8.01 -8.26
C HIS A 45 -5.80 -6.87 -8.44
N ALA A 46 -5.40 -5.61 -8.27
CA ALA A 46 -6.28 -4.47 -8.49
C ALA A 46 -6.70 -4.39 -9.96
N PRO A 47 -7.93 -3.94 -10.24
CA PRO A 47 -8.38 -3.77 -11.64
C PRO A 47 -7.52 -2.76 -12.40
N SER A 48 -7.35 -2.98 -13.70
CA SER A 48 -6.65 -2.06 -14.58
C SER A 48 -7.36 -1.94 -15.92
N VAL A 49 -7.11 -0.86 -16.62
CA VAL A 49 -7.71 -0.61 -17.93
C VAL A 49 -7.22 -1.64 -18.93
N GLY A 50 -8.16 -2.40 -19.52
CA GLY A 50 -7.82 -3.44 -20.48
C GLY A 50 -6.91 -4.53 -19.95
N TYR A 51 -6.87 -4.70 -18.61
CA TYR A 51 -5.98 -5.65 -17.95
C TYR A 51 -4.50 -5.38 -18.28
N SER A 52 -4.14 -4.14 -18.52
CA SER A 52 -2.78 -3.73 -18.87
C SER A 52 -1.79 -3.83 -17.70
N GLN A 53 -2.30 -3.81 -16.46
CA GLN A 53 -1.50 -3.88 -15.24
C GLN A 53 -0.32 -2.90 -15.25
N PRO A 54 -0.58 -1.58 -15.38
CA PRO A 54 0.49 -0.59 -15.53
C PRO A 54 1.20 -0.27 -14.22
N TRP A 55 1.06 -1.12 -13.21
CA TRP A 55 1.60 -0.88 -11.89
C TRP A 55 3.11 -0.92 -11.89
N HIS A 56 3.71 0.03 -11.23
CA HIS A 56 5.14 0.07 -11.02
C HIS A 56 5.37 0.46 -9.56
N PHE A 57 6.01 -0.42 -8.79
CA PHE A 57 6.21 -0.20 -7.35
C PHE A 57 7.65 0.21 -7.09
N ILE A 58 7.80 1.32 -6.37
CA ILE A 58 9.10 1.80 -5.93
C ILE A 58 9.09 1.79 -4.40
N LEU A 59 9.99 1.00 -3.81
CA LEU A 59 10.13 0.90 -2.37
C LEU A 59 11.14 1.95 -1.91
N VAL A 60 10.69 2.82 -1.00
CA VAL A 60 11.54 3.87 -0.45
C VAL A 60 11.83 3.52 1.01
N ASN A 61 13.11 3.34 1.35
CA ASN A 61 13.48 3.08 2.73
C ASN A 61 13.46 4.37 3.54
N LYS A 62 13.59 4.22 4.86
CA LYS A 62 13.54 5.35 5.79
C LYS A 62 14.60 6.41 5.48
N GLU A 63 15.79 5.99 5.04
CA GLU A 63 16.92 6.88 4.77
C GLU A 63 16.68 7.76 3.54
N LYS A 64 15.91 7.28 2.57
CA LYS A 64 15.64 7.99 1.32
C LYS A 64 14.33 8.76 1.33
N ARG A 65 13.53 8.61 2.39
CA ARG A 65 12.19 9.22 2.46
C ARG A 65 12.24 10.74 2.34
N ASP A 66 13.20 11.36 2.99
CA ASP A 66 13.32 12.82 2.98
C ASP A 66 13.67 13.37 1.60
N LEU A 67 14.47 12.63 0.85
CA LEU A 67 14.81 13.00 -0.53
C LEU A 67 13.55 12.98 -1.43
N VAL A 68 12.72 11.99 -1.26
CA VAL A 68 11.47 11.87 -2.02
C VAL A 68 10.53 13.01 -1.63
N TYR A 69 10.42 13.29 -0.35
CA TYR A 69 9.60 14.38 0.16
C TYR A 69 10.05 15.73 -0.43
N ASP A 70 11.33 16.00 -0.42
CA ASP A 70 11.88 17.25 -0.98
C ASP A 70 11.58 17.38 -2.46
N HIS A 71 11.71 16.29 -3.22
CA HIS A 71 11.43 16.28 -4.64
C HIS A 71 9.96 16.61 -4.91
N PHE A 72 9.04 16.01 -4.18
CA PHE A 72 7.62 16.27 -4.33
C PHE A 72 7.26 17.71 -3.94
N SER A 73 7.86 18.23 -2.88
CA SER A 73 7.64 19.60 -2.43
C SER A 73 8.05 20.61 -3.50
N LYS A 74 9.21 20.41 -4.13
CA LYS A 74 9.72 21.27 -5.21
C LYS A 74 8.81 21.20 -6.43
N SER A 75 8.34 20.02 -6.79
CA SER A 75 7.41 19.84 -7.91
C SER A 75 6.07 20.55 -7.64
N PHE A 76 5.59 20.48 -6.41
CA PHE A 76 4.37 21.16 -6.00
C PHE A 76 4.51 22.68 -6.13
N GLU A 77 5.62 23.24 -5.66
CA GLU A 77 5.88 24.70 -5.78
C GLU A 77 5.91 25.16 -7.24
N LYS A 78 6.53 24.36 -8.12
CA LYS A 78 6.55 24.66 -9.56
C LYS A 78 5.14 24.63 -10.17
N SER A 79 4.27 23.75 -9.71
CA SER A 79 2.93 23.61 -10.27
C SER A 79 1.96 24.69 -9.78
N LYS A 80 2.33 25.46 -8.77
CA LYS A 80 1.50 26.53 -8.21
C LYS A 80 1.36 27.75 -9.14
N ASP A 81 2.24 27.90 -10.07
CA ASP A 81 2.22 29.03 -11.02
C ASP A 81 1.17 28.86 -12.15
#